data_cd0d5469496f031b3fd9844ea14e49f8
#
_entry.id   cd0d5469496f031b3fd9844ea14e49f8
#
_cell.length_a   1.000
_cell.length_b   1.000
_cell.length_c   1.000
_cell.angle_alpha   90.00
_cell.angle_beta   90.00
_cell.angle_gamma   90.00
#
_symmetry.space_group_name_H-M   'P 1'
#
loop_
_entity.id
_entity.type
_entity.pdbx_description
1 polymer ?
#
loop_
_entity_poly.entity_id
_entity_poly.type
_entity_poly.pdbx_seq_one_letter_code
_entity_poly.pdbx_strand_id
1 'polypeptide(L)'
;MAPPMDEYVLARTALESAKSVDAARYSAGFFHKAELAYKKAQQHFEDREYIEATAEFRKSRDAAEKAENSARLIRFKNGEVL
;
A
#
# COMPACT_ATOMS: atom_id res chain seq x y z
N MET A 1 -1.09 3.07 24.69
CA MET A 1 -1.82 2.99 23.40
C MET A 1 -1.60 1.64 22.77
N ALA A 2 -2.65 1.06 22.21
CA ALA A 2 -2.56 -0.25 21.58
C ALA A 2 -1.88 -0.13 20.20
N PRO A 3 -1.11 -1.16 19.79
CA PRO A 3 -0.53 -1.20 18.44
C PRO A 3 -1.62 -1.16 17.36
N PRO A 4 -1.36 -0.48 16.21
CA PRO A 4 -2.34 -0.35 15.12
C PRO A 4 -2.41 -1.61 14.25
N MET A 5 -2.93 -2.71 14.80
CA MET A 5 -2.96 -3.99 14.10
C MET A 5 -3.89 -3.98 12.89
N ASP A 6 -5.06 -3.31 13.00
CA ASP A 6 -6.00 -3.23 11.88
C ASP A 6 -5.39 -2.48 10.70
N GLU A 7 -4.77 -1.35 10.98
CA GLU A 7 -4.11 -0.53 9.94
C GLU A 7 -2.95 -1.29 9.29
N TYR A 8 -2.19 -2.04 10.08
CA TYR A 8 -1.12 -2.89 9.57
C TYR A 8 -1.67 -3.93 8.60
N VAL A 9 -2.71 -4.67 9.01
CA VAL A 9 -3.30 -5.73 8.17
C VAL A 9 -3.89 -5.14 6.89
N LEU A 10 -4.62 -4.03 6.99
CA LEU A 10 -5.23 -3.38 5.84
C LEU A 10 -4.18 -2.86 4.84
N ALA A 11 -3.09 -2.29 5.34
CA ALA A 11 -2.01 -1.82 4.46
C ALA A 11 -1.32 -2.99 3.77
N ARG A 12 -1.04 -4.08 4.49
CA ARG A 12 -0.41 -5.28 3.91
C ARG A 12 -1.31 -5.89 2.84
N THR A 13 -2.60 -6.02 3.13
CA THR A 13 -3.57 -6.56 2.18
C THR A 13 -3.66 -5.71 0.92
N ALA A 14 -3.70 -4.39 1.09
CA ALA A 14 -3.73 -3.46 -0.05
C ALA A 14 -2.48 -3.59 -0.92
N LEU A 15 -1.31 -3.73 -0.31
CA LEU A 15 -0.05 -3.95 -1.05
C LEU A 15 -0.06 -5.27 -1.81
N GLU A 16 -0.56 -6.35 -1.19
CA GLU A 16 -0.67 -7.65 -1.85
C GLU A 16 -1.64 -7.59 -3.04
N SER A 17 -2.77 -6.90 -2.89
CA SER A 17 -3.72 -6.69 -3.98
C SER A 17 -3.09 -5.91 -5.13
N ALA A 18 -2.32 -4.86 -4.82
CA ALA A 18 -1.62 -4.11 -5.84
C ALA A 18 -0.59 -4.97 -6.58
N LYS A 19 0.14 -5.83 -5.86
CA LYS A 19 1.08 -6.77 -6.48
C LYS A 19 0.37 -7.74 -7.41
N SER A 20 -0.82 -8.20 -7.05
CA SER A 20 -1.58 -9.17 -7.84
C SER A 20 -1.99 -8.65 -9.21
N VAL A 21 -2.05 -7.33 -9.39
CA VAL A 21 -2.35 -6.69 -10.67
C VAL A 21 -1.10 -6.08 -11.32
N ASP A 22 0.08 -6.44 -10.82
CA ASP A 22 1.36 -5.98 -11.33
C ASP A 22 1.52 -4.45 -11.26
N ALA A 23 1.07 -3.85 -10.16
CA ALA A 23 1.09 -2.40 -9.99
C ALA A 23 2.51 -1.83 -9.94
N ALA A 24 3.50 -2.62 -9.54
CA ALA A 24 4.89 -2.19 -9.55
C ALA A 24 5.36 -1.83 -10.98
N ARG A 25 4.78 -2.48 -11.99
CA ARG A 25 5.07 -2.23 -13.40
C ARG A 25 4.17 -1.13 -13.98
N TYR A 26 2.86 -1.22 -13.74
CA TYR A 26 1.89 -0.36 -14.41
C TYR A 26 1.59 0.93 -13.65
N SER A 27 1.90 0.99 -12.36
CA SER A 27 1.67 2.16 -11.52
C SER A 27 2.81 2.33 -10.52
N ALA A 28 4.03 2.38 -11.03
CA ALA A 28 5.25 2.35 -10.23
C ALA A 28 5.32 3.48 -9.19
N GLY A 29 4.87 4.69 -9.55
CA GLY A 29 4.90 5.84 -8.65
C GLY A 29 4.08 5.64 -7.38
N PHE A 30 2.82 5.27 -7.53
CA PHE A 30 1.96 4.98 -6.39
C PHE A 30 2.42 3.75 -5.61
N PHE A 31 2.86 2.72 -6.32
CA PHE A 31 3.33 1.50 -5.69
C PHE A 31 4.57 1.75 -4.83
N HIS A 32 5.54 2.49 -5.37
CA HIS A 32 6.75 2.86 -4.62
C HIS A 32 6.41 3.68 -3.38
N LYS A 33 5.50 4.65 -3.51
CA LYS A 33 5.04 5.46 -2.39
C LYS A 33 4.40 4.59 -1.30
N ALA A 34 3.60 3.60 -1.71
CA ALA A 34 2.98 2.67 -0.78
C ALA A 34 4.01 1.84 -0.02
N GLU A 35 5.01 1.32 -0.72
CA GLU A 35 6.08 0.53 -0.10
C GLU A 35 6.92 1.37 0.85
N LEU A 36 7.25 2.59 0.47
CA LEU A 36 8.04 3.48 1.32
C LEU A 36 7.29 3.81 2.62
N ALA A 37 6.00 4.14 2.51
CA ALA A 37 5.18 4.41 3.69
C ALA A 37 5.04 3.18 4.58
N TYR A 38 4.92 1.99 3.98
CA TYR A 38 4.85 0.74 4.74
C TYR A 38 6.12 0.49 5.55
N LYS A 39 7.28 0.71 4.95
CA LYS A 39 8.58 0.57 5.65
C LYS A 39 8.70 1.56 6.80
N LYS A 40 8.30 2.80 6.59
CA LYS A 40 8.29 3.82 7.65
C LYS A 40 7.35 3.43 8.78
N ALA A 41 6.16 2.91 8.43
CA ALA A 41 5.20 2.45 9.42
C ALA A 41 5.76 1.31 10.27
N GLN A 42 6.43 0.35 9.64
CA GLN A 42 7.08 -0.75 10.35
C GLN A 42 8.15 -0.26 11.32
N GLN A 43 8.95 0.71 10.90
CA GLN A 43 9.98 1.30 11.76
C GLN A 43 9.35 1.99 12.97
N HIS A 44 8.34 2.81 12.77
CA HIS A 44 7.62 3.46 13.87
C HIS A 44 6.97 2.42 14.79
N PHE A 45 6.42 1.36 14.22
CA PHE A 45 5.80 0.29 14.99
C PHE A 45 6.82 -0.39 15.91
N GLU A 46 8.01 -0.71 15.38
CA GLU A 46 9.10 -1.32 16.15
C GLU A 46 9.58 -0.39 17.28
N ASP A 47 9.59 0.91 17.01
CA ASP A 47 9.99 1.93 17.97
C ASP A 47 8.85 2.31 18.94
N ARG A 48 7.71 1.60 18.87
CA ARG A 48 6.51 1.84 19.68
C ARG A 48 5.93 3.24 19.49
N GLU A 49 6.17 3.85 18.36
CA GLU A 49 5.61 5.14 17.97
C GLU A 49 4.31 4.88 17.22
N TYR A 50 3.26 4.51 17.95
CA TYR A 50 2.04 3.96 17.36
C TYR A 50 1.18 5.00 16.64
N ILE A 51 1.23 6.27 17.03
CA ILE A 51 0.52 7.35 16.33
C ILE A 51 1.13 7.52 14.93
N GLU A 52 2.45 7.60 14.87
CA GLU A 52 3.20 7.75 13.61
C GLU A 52 3.02 6.50 12.74
N ALA A 53 3.09 5.32 13.35
CA ALA A 53 2.90 4.05 12.64
C ALA A 53 1.51 3.99 12.00
N THR A 54 0.47 4.37 12.74
CA THR A 54 -0.90 4.40 12.23
C THR A 54 -1.02 5.31 11.02
N ALA A 55 -0.48 6.52 11.10
CA ALA A 55 -0.52 7.49 10.00
C ALA A 55 0.18 6.93 8.74
N GLU A 56 1.34 6.31 8.91
CA GLU A 56 2.10 5.76 7.78
C GLU A 56 1.44 4.50 7.20
N PHE A 57 0.82 3.65 8.01
CA PHE A 57 0.06 2.52 7.51
C PHE A 57 -1.14 2.98 6.67
N ARG A 58 -1.87 4.00 7.12
CA ARG A 58 -2.98 4.58 6.34
C ARG A 58 -2.50 5.16 5.02
N LYS A 59 -1.39 5.86 5.05
CA LYS A 59 -0.76 6.43 3.85
C LYS A 59 -0.36 5.33 2.87
N SER A 60 0.22 4.23 3.39
CA SER A 60 0.59 3.08 2.58
C SER A 60 -0.63 2.45 1.93
N ARG A 61 -1.69 2.22 2.69
CA ARG A 61 -2.95 1.68 2.18
C ARG A 61 -3.52 2.54 1.07
N ASP A 62 -3.62 3.86 1.29
CA ASP A 62 -4.16 4.77 0.29
C ASP A 62 -3.37 4.73 -1.01
N ALA A 63 -2.05 4.77 -0.92
CA ALA A 63 -1.19 4.72 -2.09
C ALA A 63 -1.28 3.36 -2.79
N ALA A 64 -1.37 2.26 -2.05
CA ALA A 64 -1.51 0.92 -2.62
C ALA A 64 -2.85 0.75 -3.34
N GLU A 65 -3.94 1.27 -2.78
CA GLU A 65 -5.25 1.24 -3.43
C GLU A 65 -5.25 2.05 -4.73
N LYS A 66 -4.60 3.22 -4.73
CA LYS A 66 -4.43 4.02 -5.95
C LYS A 66 -3.58 3.29 -6.98
N ALA A 67 -2.53 2.62 -6.53
CA ALA A 67 -1.67 1.82 -7.42
C ALA A 67 -2.46 0.69 -8.06
N GLU A 68 -3.26 -0.03 -7.28
CA GLU A 68 -4.10 -1.11 -7.78
C GLU A 68 -5.10 -0.61 -8.81
N ASN A 69 -5.83 0.45 -8.49
CA ASN A 69 -6.85 1.00 -9.37
C ASN A 69 -6.24 1.51 -10.68
N SER A 70 -5.13 2.22 -10.59
CA SER A 70 -4.42 2.72 -11.77
C SER A 70 -3.91 1.59 -12.65
N ALA A 71 -3.32 0.56 -12.05
CA ALA A 71 -2.82 -0.60 -12.79
C ALA A 71 -3.94 -1.35 -13.50
N ARG A 72 -5.08 -1.57 -12.81
CA ARG A 72 -6.24 -2.22 -13.42
C ARG A 72 -6.78 -1.44 -14.61
N LEU A 73 -6.85 -0.11 -14.49
CA LEU A 73 -7.34 0.74 -15.56
C LEU A 73 -6.42 0.69 -16.78
N ILE A 74 -5.12 0.78 -16.56
CA ILE A 74 -4.12 0.73 -17.65
C ILE A 74 -4.19 -0.62 -18.34
N ARG A 75 -4.23 -1.71 -17.59
CA ARG A 75 -4.31 -3.06 -18.16
C ARG A 75 -5.61 -3.29 -18.91
N PHE A 76 -6.72 -2.77 -18.39
CA PHE A 76 -8.00 -2.83 -19.08
C PHE A 76 -7.94 -2.10 -20.43
N LYS A 77 -7.34 -0.90 -20.46
CA LYS A 77 -7.15 -0.14 -21.71
C LYS A 77 -6.26 -0.87 -22.70
N ASN A 78 -5.35 -1.70 -22.21
CA ASN A 78 -4.48 -2.53 -23.05
C ASN A 78 -5.17 -3.82 -23.54
N GLY A 79 -6.46 -4.00 -23.21
CA GLY A 79 -7.22 -5.17 -23.63
C GLY A 79 -7.07 -6.39 -22.74
N GLU A 80 -6.46 -6.24 -21.56
CA GLU A 80 -6.30 -7.38 -20.63
C GLU A 80 -7.57 -7.59 -19.80
N VAL A 81 -7.87 -8.85 -19.53
CA VAL A 81 -8.96 -9.26 -18.65
C VAL A 81 -8.35 -9.67 -17.32
N LEU A 82 -8.74 -9.00 -16.26
CA LEU A 82 -8.23 -9.27 -14.91
C LEU A 82 -9.27 -9.96 -14.03
#